data_90288d1214584b2042189aa53e194dd8
#
_entry.id   90288d1214584b2042189aa53e194dd8
#
_cell.length_a   1.000
_cell.length_b   1.000
_cell.length_c   1.000
_cell.angle_alpha   90.00
_cell.angle_beta   90.00
_cell.angle_gamma   90.00
#
_symmetry.space_group_name_H-M   'P 1'
#
loop_
_entity.id
_entity.type
_entity.pdbx_description
1 polymer ?
#
loop_
_entity_poly.entity_id
_entity_poly.type
_entity_poly.pdbx_seq_one_letter_code
_entity_poly.pdbx_strand_id
1 'polypeptide(L)'
;MRGWIVLAAVLLLSATACAAHEPVLPPSRWGEGEAQGMLPRTYSLSEAYDAAEVVALVTVGDWLEEELITGRTFFRTTVQKVYKGDIPHEFVLAQEGCSTWTYRNYPVFTYGNQLLLFLIKYDVSMYRDTYDLVEYPDAYELISTYSTVMYVTQDDSGMSYVLDALGVMTEWSQINQPADCPAVAHPGQEQLLQIRDNLTKQDPVLAAIAPSPADPDRPVASSGDLYRLTDLEDYFARLSADYT
;
A
#
# COMPACT_ATOMS: atom_id res chain seq x y z
N MET A 1 -53.72 19.85 -50.55
CA MET A 1 -53.67 19.78 -49.07
C MET A 1 -52.61 18.74 -48.71
N ARG A 2 -51.41 19.17 -48.28
CA ARG A 2 -50.29 18.31 -47.96
C ARG A 2 -50.24 18.17 -46.45
N GLY A 3 -50.53 16.92 -45.96
CA GLY A 3 -50.40 16.58 -44.52
C GLY A 3 -48.94 16.35 -44.14
N TRP A 4 -48.45 17.04 -43.15
CA TRP A 4 -47.16 16.86 -42.53
C TRP A 4 -47.32 15.83 -41.40
N ILE A 5 -46.65 14.70 -41.56
CA ILE A 5 -46.52 13.71 -40.49
C ILE A 5 -45.25 14.12 -39.69
N VAL A 6 -45.47 14.56 -38.47
CA VAL A 6 -44.38 14.83 -37.50
C VAL A 6 -44.01 13.52 -36.82
N LEU A 7 -42.86 12.99 -37.16
CA LEU A 7 -42.30 11.80 -36.48
C LEU A 7 -41.60 12.27 -35.24
N ALA A 8 -42.22 12.09 -34.06
CA ALA A 8 -41.59 12.30 -32.75
C ALA A 8 -40.69 11.12 -32.45
N ALA A 9 -39.38 11.26 -32.64
CA ALA A 9 -38.38 10.32 -32.17
C ALA A 9 -38.22 10.49 -30.66
N VAL A 10 -38.79 9.58 -29.88
CA VAL A 10 -38.54 9.47 -28.43
C VAL A 10 -37.17 8.83 -28.26
N LEU A 11 -36.15 9.64 -28.01
CA LEU A 11 -34.84 9.19 -27.50
C LEU A 11 -35.01 8.71 -26.06
N LEU A 12 -35.18 7.41 -25.89
CA LEU A 12 -34.97 6.74 -24.61
C LEU A 12 -33.48 6.80 -24.29
N LEU A 13 -33.07 7.81 -23.54
CA LEU A 13 -31.80 7.79 -22.82
C LEU A 13 -31.91 6.71 -21.73
N SER A 14 -31.44 5.51 -22.03
CA SER A 14 -31.13 4.50 -21.02
C SER A 14 -29.93 5.03 -20.22
N ALA A 15 -30.21 5.78 -19.15
CA ALA A 15 -29.25 6.01 -18.08
C ALA A 15 -29.00 4.67 -17.40
N THR A 16 -28.00 3.92 -17.89
CA THR A 16 -27.37 2.88 -17.10
C THR A 16 -26.75 3.58 -15.88
N ALA A 17 -27.49 3.64 -14.79
CA ALA A 17 -26.91 3.97 -13.50
C ALA A 17 -25.85 2.87 -13.24
N CYS A 18 -24.56 3.22 -13.42
CA CYS A 18 -23.50 2.45 -12.82
C CYS A 18 -23.80 2.47 -11.32
N ALA A 19 -24.31 1.35 -10.80
CA ALA A 19 -24.41 1.17 -9.36
C ALA A 19 -22.98 1.39 -8.82
N ALA A 20 -22.82 2.39 -7.97
CA ALA A 20 -21.54 2.63 -7.32
C ALA A 20 -21.17 1.33 -6.57
N HIS A 21 -19.99 0.81 -6.86
CA HIS A 21 -19.48 -0.36 -6.14
C HIS A 21 -19.37 0.00 -4.66
N GLU A 22 -20.03 -0.77 -3.80
CA GLU A 22 -19.91 -0.64 -2.37
C GLU A 22 -18.70 -1.48 -1.91
N PRO A 23 -17.66 -0.85 -1.33
CA PRO A 23 -16.44 -1.55 -0.93
C PRO A 23 -16.71 -2.62 0.13
N VAL A 24 -16.11 -3.79 -0.04
CA VAL A 24 -16.07 -4.83 1.00
C VAL A 24 -14.87 -4.57 1.89
N LEU A 25 -15.13 -4.27 3.16
CA LEU A 25 -14.11 -3.89 4.14
C LEU A 25 -13.75 -5.07 5.05
N PRO A 26 -12.52 -5.12 5.60
CA PRO A 26 -12.16 -6.13 6.59
C PRO A 26 -12.99 -5.96 7.87
N PRO A 27 -13.24 -7.06 8.61
CA PRO A 27 -14.07 -7.03 9.83
C PRO A 27 -13.44 -6.17 10.93
N SER A 28 -12.11 -6.08 10.96
CA SER A 28 -11.36 -5.21 11.87
C SER A 28 -10.11 -4.68 11.17
N ARG A 29 -9.69 -3.47 11.56
CA ARG A 29 -8.41 -2.88 11.15
C ARG A 29 -7.28 -3.21 12.12
N TRP A 30 -7.61 -3.64 13.32
CA TRP A 30 -6.70 -4.02 14.39
C TRP A 30 -7.07 -5.38 14.93
N GLY A 31 -6.08 -6.21 15.18
CA GLY A 31 -6.27 -7.47 15.88
C GLY A 31 -6.62 -7.24 17.35
N GLU A 32 -7.28 -8.22 17.97
CA GLU A 32 -7.57 -8.21 19.40
C GLU A 32 -6.30 -8.27 20.26
N GLY A 33 -5.19 -8.78 19.69
CA GLY A 33 -3.87 -8.88 20.30
C GLY A 33 -2.78 -8.28 19.44
N GLU A 34 -1.63 -7.97 20.06
CA GLU A 34 -0.39 -7.60 19.34
C GLU A 34 0.48 -8.84 19.16
N ALA A 35 1.02 -9.01 17.95
CA ALA A 35 2.02 -10.04 17.70
C ALA A 35 3.26 -9.78 18.57
N GLN A 36 3.62 -10.76 19.40
CA GLN A 36 4.86 -10.78 20.13
C GLN A 36 5.77 -11.83 19.49
N GLY A 37 6.76 -11.39 18.75
CA GLY A 37 7.65 -12.28 18.03
C GLY A 37 8.98 -11.62 17.67
N MET A 38 9.83 -12.37 16.96
CA MET A 38 11.04 -11.81 16.38
C MET A 38 10.65 -10.70 15.40
N LEU A 39 11.35 -9.58 15.50
CA LEU A 39 11.19 -8.52 14.49
C LEU A 39 11.45 -9.12 13.11
N PRO A 40 10.55 -8.87 12.15
CA PRO A 40 10.80 -9.29 10.77
C PRO A 40 12.11 -8.65 10.28
N ARG A 41 12.70 -9.27 9.27
CA ARG A 41 13.92 -8.74 8.66
C ARG A 41 13.70 -7.30 8.20
N THR A 42 14.64 -6.43 8.52
CA THR A 42 14.69 -5.07 7.99
C THR A 42 15.46 -5.06 6.66
N TYR A 43 15.07 -4.18 5.77
CA TYR A 43 15.67 -4.01 4.46
C TYR A 43 15.97 -2.54 4.21
N SER A 44 17.11 -2.24 3.59
CA SER A 44 17.28 -0.99 2.88
C SER A 44 16.47 -0.98 1.59
N LEU A 45 16.30 0.18 0.95
CA LEU A 45 15.56 0.30 -0.30
C LEU A 45 16.11 -0.60 -1.41
N SER A 46 17.46 -0.68 -1.55
CA SER A 46 18.07 -1.55 -2.55
C SER A 46 17.94 -3.02 -2.18
N GLU A 47 18.16 -3.40 -0.91
CA GLU A 47 17.98 -4.79 -0.46
C GLU A 47 16.53 -5.24 -0.65
N ALA A 48 15.55 -4.34 -0.39
CA ALA A 48 14.14 -4.64 -0.63
C ALA A 48 13.84 -4.81 -2.12
N TYR A 49 14.40 -3.91 -2.95
CA TYR A 49 14.27 -4.00 -4.40
C TYR A 49 14.88 -5.31 -4.93
N ASP A 50 16.05 -5.69 -4.44
CA ASP A 50 16.74 -6.92 -4.86
C ASP A 50 15.99 -8.19 -4.44
N ALA A 51 15.52 -8.22 -3.20
CA ALA A 51 14.82 -9.38 -2.62
C ALA A 51 13.41 -9.59 -3.19
N ALA A 52 12.75 -8.52 -3.63
CA ALA A 52 11.41 -8.61 -4.19
C ALA A 52 11.43 -9.24 -5.59
N GLU A 53 10.45 -10.11 -5.88
CA GLU A 53 10.16 -10.55 -7.24
C GLU A 53 9.45 -9.45 -8.04
N VAL A 54 8.61 -8.67 -7.36
CA VAL A 54 7.85 -7.57 -7.94
C VAL A 54 7.95 -6.34 -7.05
N VAL A 55 8.16 -5.16 -7.67
CA VAL A 55 8.00 -3.85 -7.03
C VAL A 55 6.95 -3.08 -7.79
N ALA A 56 5.87 -2.70 -7.12
CA ALA A 56 4.72 -2.07 -7.78
C ALA A 56 4.02 -1.03 -6.91
N LEU A 57 3.47 -0.02 -7.59
CA LEU A 57 2.47 0.89 -7.05
C LEU A 57 1.10 0.25 -7.25
N VAL A 58 0.33 0.14 -6.19
CA VAL A 58 -0.95 -0.57 -6.20
C VAL A 58 -2.04 0.20 -5.47
N THR A 59 -3.30 -0.15 -5.76
CA THR A 59 -4.46 0.27 -4.98
C THR A 59 -5.13 -0.97 -4.40
N VAL A 60 -5.31 -0.98 -3.09
CA VAL A 60 -6.02 -2.04 -2.37
C VAL A 60 -7.51 -1.92 -2.69
N GLY A 61 -8.10 -2.99 -3.14
CA GLY A 61 -9.53 -3.12 -3.43
C GLY A 61 -10.29 -3.80 -2.30
N ASP A 62 -11.23 -4.68 -2.67
CA ASP A 62 -12.10 -5.37 -1.71
C ASP A 62 -11.32 -6.33 -0.82
N TRP A 63 -11.71 -6.35 0.45
CA TRP A 63 -11.42 -7.45 1.34
C TRP A 63 -12.07 -8.74 0.80
N LEU A 64 -11.33 -9.84 0.80
CA LEU A 64 -11.83 -11.14 0.36
C LEU A 64 -12.16 -12.03 1.55
N GLU A 65 -11.17 -12.29 2.38
CA GLU A 65 -11.30 -13.10 3.60
C GLU A 65 -10.06 -12.99 4.48
N GLU A 66 -10.10 -13.61 5.65
CA GLU A 66 -8.94 -13.78 6.51
C GLU A 66 -8.72 -15.26 6.84
N GLU A 67 -7.43 -15.64 6.93
CA GLU A 67 -6.97 -16.96 7.35
C GLU A 67 -6.35 -16.83 8.75
N LEU A 68 -7.08 -17.31 9.75
CA LEU A 68 -6.69 -17.12 11.17
C LEU A 68 -5.51 -17.99 11.59
N ILE A 69 -5.27 -19.13 10.92
CA ILE A 69 -4.19 -20.07 11.29
C ILE A 69 -2.84 -19.47 10.92
N THR A 70 -2.72 -18.92 9.72
CA THR A 70 -1.51 -18.25 9.25
C THR A 70 -1.48 -16.77 9.61
N GLY A 71 -2.60 -16.23 10.08
CA GLY A 71 -2.75 -14.82 10.40
C GLY A 71 -2.62 -13.92 9.18
N ARG A 72 -3.30 -14.28 8.10
CA ARG A 72 -3.30 -13.51 6.84
C ARG A 72 -4.66 -12.92 6.54
N THR A 73 -4.65 -11.73 5.96
CA THR A 73 -5.82 -11.07 5.38
C THR A 73 -5.61 -10.89 3.90
N PHE A 74 -6.60 -11.26 3.09
CA PHE A 74 -6.52 -11.24 1.63
C PHE A 74 -7.34 -10.12 1.04
N PHE A 75 -6.76 -9.43 0.05
CA PHE A 75 -7.38 -8.32 -0.67
C PHE A 75 -7.27 -8.52 -2.18
N ARG A 76 -8.32 -8.17 -2.90
CA ARG A 76 -8.20 -7.88 -4.33
C ARG A 76 -7.44 -6.58 -4.49
N THR A 77 -6.44 -6.56 -5.35
CA THR A 77 -5.53 -5.43 -5.49
C THR A 77 -5.30 -5.13 -6.95
N THR A 78 -5.28 -3.85 -7.31
CA THR A 78 -5.07 -3.38 -8.68
C THR A 78 -3.72 -2.70 -8.81
N VAL A 79 -2.96 -3.10 -9.83
CA VAL A 79 -1.65 -2.51 -10.16
C VAL A 79 -1.84 -1.19 -10.89
N GLN A 80 -1.17 -0.15 -10.42
CA GLN A 80 -1.12 1.16 -11.07
C GLN A 80 0.15 1.31 -11.91
N LYS A 81 1.29 0.83 -11.40
CA LYS A 81 2.59 0.88 -12.10
C LYS A 81 3.50 -0.23 -11.57
N VAL A 82 4.25 -0.86 -12.48
CA VAL A 82 5.29 -1.85 -12.14
C VAL A 82 6.66 -1.22 -12.31
N TYR A 83 7.54 -1.41 -11.31
CA TYR A 83 8.93 -0.94 -11.32
C TYR A 83 9.91 -2.10 -11.48
N LYS A 84 9.54 -3.31 -11.06
CA LYS A 84 10.32 -4.54 -11.19
C LYS A 84 9.40 -5.74 -11.36
N GLY A 85 9.84 -6.73 -12.16
CA GLY A 85 9.14 -8.01 -12.33
C GLY A 85 7.92 -7.93 -13.22
N ASP A 86 7.09 -8.96 -13.13
CA ASP A 86 5.83 -9.09 -13.88
C ASP A 86 4.73 -9.56 -12.92
N ILE A 87 3.57 -8.91 -13.01
CA ILE A 87 2.43 -9.19 -12.14
C ILE A 87 1.14 -8.89 -12.91
N PRO A 88 0.07 -9.69 -12.77
CA PRO A 88 -1.23 -9.38 -13.35
C PRO A 88 -1.76 -8.01 -12.90
N HIS A 89 -2.52 -7.34 -13.77
CA HIS A 89 -3.13 -6.05 -13.45
C HIS A 89 -4.00 -6.11 -12.19
N GLU A 90 -4.70 -7.22 -11.98
CA GLU A 90 -5.39 -7.54 -10.73
C GLU A 90 -4.79 -8.80 -10.13
N PHE A 91 -4.51 -8.76 -8.84
CA PHE A 91 -3.95 -9.89 -8.10
C PHE A 91 -4.51 -9.94 -6.67
N VAL A 92 -4.26 -11.03 -5.96
CA VAL A 92 -4.58 -11.17 -4.55
C VAL A 92 -3.36 -10.81 -3.71
N LEU A 93 -3.50 -9.82 -2.84
CA LEU A 93 -2.50 -9.44 -1.85
C LEU A 93 -2.79 -10.16 -0.54
N ALA A 94 -1.82 -10.91 -0.04
CA ALA A 94 -1.82 -11.49 1.29
C ALA A 94 -1.06 -10.57 2.25
N GLN A 95 -1.79 -9.94 3.18
CA GLN A 95 -1.21 -9.13 4.24
C GLN A 95 -1.12 -9.94 5.53
N GLU A 96 0.02 -9.91 6.19
CA GLU A 96 0.17 -10.45 7.55
C GLU A 96 -0.57 -9.58 8.55
N GLY A 97 -1.33 -10.22 9.45
CA GLY A 97 -2.26 -9.59 10.36
C GLY A 97 -3.71 -9.96 10.04
N CYS A 98 -4.53 -10.09 11.06
CA CYS A 98 -5.94 -10.46 10.95
C CYS A 98 -6.73 -9.92 12.17
N SER A 99 -8.02 -10.22 12.26
CA SER A 99 -8.86 -9.77 13.38
C SER A 99 -8.42 -10.26 14.75
N THR A 100 -7.63 -11.35 14.84
CA THR A 100 -7.13 -11.86 16.12
C THR A 100 -5.82 -11.21 16.56
N TRP A 101 -5.00 -10.74 15.63
CA TRP A 101 -3.75 -10.06 15.96
C TRP A 101 -3.23 -9.18 14.82
N THR A 102 -2.53 -8.10 15.17
CA THR A 102 -1.76 -7.25 14.24
C THR A 102 -0.44 -6.86 14.89
N TYR A 103 0.49 -6.37 14.09
CA TYR A 103 1.66 -5.68 14.65
C TYR A 103 1.27 -4.29 15.15
N ARG A 104 1.98 -3.81 16.13
CA ARG A 104 1.81 -2.45 16.64
C ARG A 104 2.05 -1.41 15.53
N ASN A 105 1.14 -0.45 15.40
CA ASN A 105 1.18 0.59 14.36
C ASN A 105 1.12 0.06 12.92
N TYR A 106 0.68 -1.18 12.72
CA TYR A 106 0.54 -1.80 11.42
C TYR A 106 -0.90 -2.34 11.25
N PRO A 107 -1.83 -1.49 10.83
CA PRO A 107 -3.22 -1.91 10.65
C PRO A 107 -3.37 -2.81 9.43
N VAL A 108 -4.39 -3.65 9.45
CA VAL A 108 -4.84 -4.33 8.24
C VAL A 108 -5.22 -3.28 7.20
N PHE A 109 -4.90 -3.49 5.94
CA PHE A 109 -5.22 -2.55 4.85
C PHE A 109 -6.74 -2.37 4.70
N THR A 110 -7.12 -1.34 3.94
CA THR A 110 -8.52 -1.10 3.61
C THR A 110 -8.66 -0.68 2.15
N TYR A 111 -9.88 -0.75 1.65
CA TYR A 111 -10.23 -0.28 0.32
C TYR A 111 -9.73 1.14 0.06
N GLY A 112 -9.07 1.34 -1.05
CA GLY A 112 -8.54 2.64 -1.47
C GLY A 112 -7.14 2.97 -0.98
N ASN A 113 -6.52 2.17 -0.07
CA ASN A 113 -5.13 2.39 0.28
C ASN A 113 -4.26 2.33 -0.98
N GLN A 114 -3.46 3.37 -1.20
CA GLN A 114 -2.45 3.40 -2.26
C GLN A 114 -1.09 3.08 -1.64
N LEU A 115 -0.44 2.07 -2.19
CA LEU A 115 0.76 1.49 -1.60
C LEU A 115 1.85 1.30 -2.65
N LEU A 116 3.10 1.56 -2.27
CA LEU A 116 4.29 1.06 -2.96
C LEU A 116 4.75 -0.19 -2.22
N LEU A 117 4.74 -1.33 -2.90
CA LEU A 117 4.98 -2.63 -2.28
C LEU A 117 6.15 -3.37 -2.93
N PHE A 118 6.85 -4.13 -2.09
CA PHE A 118 7.93 -5.06 -2.44
C PHE A 118 7.40 -6.47 -2.19
N LEU A 119 7.14 -7.22 -3.26
CA LEU A 119 6.33 -8.42 -3.23
C LEU A 119 7.12 -9.66 -3.63
N ILE A 120 6.75 -10.79 -3.03
CA ILE A 120 7.12 -12.15 -3.45
C ILE A 120 5.83 -12.99 -3.62
N LYS A 121 5.95 -14.14 -4.26
CA LYS A 121 4.84 -15.10 -4.30
C LYS A 121 4.51 -15.58 -2.90
N TYR A 122 3.22 -15.59 -2.60
CA TYR A 122 2.70 -16.15 -1.35
C TYR A 122 2.87 -17.68 -1.35
N ASP A 123 3.56 -18.20 -0.35
CA ASP A 123 3.81 -19.64 -0.22
C ASP A 123 3.33 -20.20 1.12
N VAL A 124 2.34 -21.06 1.06
CA VAL A 124 1.76 -21.80 2.20
C VAL A 124 2.20 -23.25 2.25
N SER A 125 3.16 -23.67 1.43
CA SER A 125 3.55 -25.09 1.28
C SER A 125 3.89 -25.75 2.63
N MET A 126 4.51 -25.01 3.56
CA MET A 126 4.87 -25.53 4.87
C MET A 126 3.68 -25.87 5.78
N TYR A 127 2.49 -25.36 5.47
CA TYR A 127 1.28 -25.55 6.29
C TYR A 127 0.27 -26.52 5.64
N ARG A 128 0.39 -26.82 4.35
CA ARG A 128 -0.59 -27.61 3.57
C ARG A 128 -0.88 -28.98 4.11
N ASP A 129 0.14 -29.67 4.60
CA ASP A 129 -0.01 -31.04 5.09
C ASP A 129 -0.71 -31.10 6.46
N THR A 130 -0.86 -29.98 7.15
CA THR A 130 -1.38 -29.92 8.51
C THR A 130 -2.76 -29.26 8.59
N TYR A 131 -3.04 -28.31 7.70
CA TYR A 131 -4.23 -27.47 7.78
C TYR A 131 -4.90 -27.33 6.41
N ASP A 132 -6.23 -27.27 6.42
CA ASP A 132 -7.05 -26.90 5.26
C ASP A 132 -7.07 -25.36 5.19
N LEU A 133 -6.15 -24.79 4.41
CA LEU A 133 -5.95 -23.36 4.32
C LEU A 133 -6.67 -22.78 3.10
N VAL A 134 -7.03 -21.51 3.21
CA VAL A 134 -7.49 -20.74 2.06
C VAL A 134 -6.35 -20.62 1.04
N GLU A 135 -6.56 -21.14 -0.15
CA GLU A 135 -5.54 -21.12 -1.20
C GLU A 135 -5.83 -20.08 -2.27
N TYR A 136 -4.90 -19.14 -2.41
CA TYR A 136 -4.81 -18.24 -3.56
C TYR A 136 -3.49 -18.53 -4.28
N PRO A 137 -3.46 -19.42 -5.27
CA PRO A 137 -2.20 -19.87 -5.90
C PRO A 137 -1.41 -18.76 -6.59
N ASP A 138 -2.11 -17.66 -6.95
CA ASP A 138 -1.51 -16.49 -7.60
C ASP A 138 -1.39 -15.29 -6.68
N ALA A 139 -1.52 -15.48 -5.36
CA ALA A 139 -1.36 -14.40 -4.40
C ALA A 139 0.10 -13.98 -4.26
N TYR A 140 0.28 -12.74 -3.83
CA TYR A 140 1.56 -12.16 -3.47
C TYR A 140 1.52 -11.67 -2.03
N GLU A 141 2.66 -11.72 -1.37
CA GLU A 141 2.83 -11.14 -0.03
C GLU A 141 4.04 -10.20 0.00
N LEU A 142 4.16 -9.41 1.06
CA LEU A 142 5.31 -8.54 1.25
C LEU A 142 6.55 -9.36 1.61
N ILE A 143 7.73 -8.97 1.11
CA ILE A 143 9.02 -9.57 1.50
C ILE A 143 9.30 -9.43 3.00
N SER A 144 8.72 -8.42 3.63
CA SER A 144 8.72 -8.20 5.08
C SER A 144 7.52 -7.33 5.44
N THR A 145 6.61 -7.90 6.16
CA THR A 145 5.34 -7.27 6.51
C THR A 145 5.51 -5.95 7.25
N TYR A 146 6.44 -5.88 8.17
CA TYR A 146 6.57 -4.74 9.08
C TYR A 146 7.44 -3.61 8.53
N SER A 147 8.44 -3.91 7.70
CA SER A 147 9.46 -2.93 7.31
C SER A 147 9.36 -2.45 5.87
N THR A 148 8.45 -2.99 5.07
CA THR A 148 8.40 -2.70 3.63
C THR A 148 7.07 -2.14 3.14
N VAL A 149 6.26 -1.58 4.02
CA VAL A 149 5.00 -0.93 3.67
C VAL A 149 5.19 0.56 3.52
N MET A 150 4.86 1.06 2.34
CA MET A 150 4.93 2.47 2.03
C MET A 150 3.58 2.96 1.51
N TYR A 151 2.97 3.90 2.23
CA TYR A 151 1.71 4.53 1.80
C TYR A 151 1.98 5.67 0.82
N VAL A 152 1.18 5.73 -0.24
CA VAL A 152 1.29 6.77 -1.27
C VAL A 152 0.15 7.76 -1.13
N THR A 153 0.46 9.04 -1.22
CA THR A 153 -0.50 10.14 -1.19
C THR A 153 -0.05 11.28 -2.09
N GLN A 154 -0.90 12.28 -2.26
CA GLN A 154 -0.58 13.49 -3.01
C GLN A 154 -0.85 14.72 -2.16
N ASP A 155 -0.11 15.81 -2.44
CA ASP A 155 -0.48 17.13 -1.95
C ASP A 155 -1.48 17.81 -2.90
N ASP A 156 -1.93 19.01 -2.54
CA ASP A 156 -2.90 19.77 -3.35
C ASP A 156 -2.33 20.26 -4.67
N SER A 157 -1.00 20.24 -4.86
CA SER A 157 -0.36 20.53 -6.14
C SER A 157 -0.32 19.33 -7.09
N GLY A 158 -0.72 18.13 -6.62
CA GLY A 158 -0.64 16.88 -7.34
C GLY A 158 0.73 16.19 -7.24
N MET A 159 1.65 16.68 -6.42
CA MET A 159 2.92 15.99 -6.17
C MET A 159 2.69 14.77 -5.29
N SER A 160 3.18 13.62 -5.73
CA SER A 160 3.04 12.35 -5.00
C SER A 160 4.17 12.15 -4.01
N TYR A 161 3.79 11.72 -2.80
CA TYR A 161 4.69 11.38 -1.72
C TYR A 161 4.48 9.94 -1.28
N VAL A 162 5.56 9.34 -0.81
CA VAL A 162 5.58 7.98 -0.26
C VAL A 162 6.01 8.06 1.19
N LEU A 163 5.15 7.58 2.09
CA LEU A 163 5.39 7.53 3.52
C LEU A 163 5.92 6.15 3.90
N ASP A 164 7.20 6.07 4.31
CA ASP A 164 7.71 4.95 5.10
C ASP A 164 7.16 5.09 6.52
N ALA A 165 6.03 4.45 6.77
CA ALA A 165 5.20 4.69 7.96
C ALA A 165 5.93 4.44 9.29
N LEU A 166 6.91 3.54 9.29
CA LEU A 166 7.70 3.19 10.47
C LEU A 166 9.10 3.79 10.45
N GLY A 167 9.52 4.39 9.32
CA GLY A 167 10.87 4.92 9.14
C GLY A 167 11.98 3.87 9.11
N VAL A 168 11.63 2.59 9.20
CA VAL A 168 12.61 1.49 9.34
C VAL A 168 13.44 1.30 8.08
N MET A 169 12.80 1.32 6.91
CA MET A 169 13.49 1.17 5.64
C MET A 169 14.37 2.38 5.34
N THR A 170 13.89 3.58 5.66
CA THR A 170 14.65 4.82 5.54
C THR A 170 15.89 4.81 6.42
N GLU A 171 15.74 4.51 7.72
CA GLU A 171 16.85 4.44 8.66
C GLU A 171 17.90 3.43 8.20
N TRP A 172 17.46 2.22 7.81
CA TRP A 172 18.34 1.15 7.35
C TRP A 172 19.05 1.51 6.04
N SER A 173 18.38 2.21 5.12
CA SER A 173 19.00 2.70 3.89
C SER A 173 20.06 3.75 4.17
N GLN A 174 19.80 4.69 5.06
CA GLN A 174 20.77 5.73 5.44
C GLN A 174 22.02 5.16 6.12
N ILE A 175 21.87 4.11 6.94
CA ILE A 175 23.00 3.45 7.61
C ILE A 175 23.86 2.67 6.62
N ASN A 176 23.26 1.90 5.72
CA ASN A 176 23.98 0.96 4.87
C ASN A 176 24.38 1.53 3.50
N GLN A 177 23.61 2.49 2.98
CA GLN A 177 23.78 3.00 1.61
C GLN A 177 23.57 4.53 1.53
N PRO A 178 24.27 5.32 2.33
CA PRO A 178 23.97 6.75 2.45
C PRO A 178 24.22 7.55 1.15
N ALA A 179 25.12 7.08 0.27
CA ALA A 179 25.47 7.78 -0.97
C ALA A 179 24.44 7.60 -2.09
N ASP A 180 23.71 6.47 -2.09
CA ASP A 180 22.82 6.07 -3.19
C ASP A 180 21.35 6.18 -2.80
N CYS A 181 21.05 6.36 -1.51
CA CYS A 181 19.68 6.45 -1.01
C CYS A 181 18.99 7.73 -1.50
N PRO A 182 17.75 7.65 -1.96
CA PRO A 182 16.95 8.85 -2.25
C PRO A 182 16.85 9.75 -1.02
N ALA A 183 16.86 11.06 -1.25
CA ALA A 183 16.75 12.00 -0.15
C ALA A 183 15.36 11.95 0.50
N VAL A 184 15.32 11.97 1.82
CA VAL A 184 14.09 12.17 2.58
C VAL A 184 13.53 13.54 2.22
N ALA A 185 12.24 13.60 1.89
CA ALA A 185 11.58 14.84 1.55
C ALA A 185 11.27 15.64 2.83
N HIS A 186 11.55 16.92 2.78
CA HIS A 186 11.26 17.88 3.86
C HIS A 186 10.24 18.91 3.37
N PRO A 187 8.95 18.56 3.22
CA PRO A 187 7.93 19.50 2.81
C PRO A 187 7.76 20.62 3.84
N GLY A 188 7.33 21.80 3.37
CA GLY A 188 6.99 22.90 4.28
C GLY A 188 5.80 22.55 5.18
N GLN A 189 5.60 23.29 6.26
CA GLN A 189 4.57 23.01 7.27
C GLN A 189 3.16 22.89 6.66
N GLU A 190 2.79 23.79 5.78
CA GLU A 190 1.48 23.77 5.10
C GLU A 190 1.32 22.50 4.25
N GLN A 191 2.32 22.17 3.46
CA GLN A 191 2.32 20.97 2.62
C GLN A 191 2.27 19.69 3.46
N LEU A 192 2.97 19.66 4.60
CA LEU A 192 2.93 18.53 5.52
C LEU A 192 1.54 18.31 6.11
N LEU A 193 0.82 19.41 6.42
CA LEU A 193 -0.57 19.32 6.86
C LEU A 193 -1.50 18.79 5.77
N GLN A 194 -1.32 19.20 4.52
CA GLN A 194 -2.08 18.67 3.37
C GLN A 194 -1.83 17.18 3.17
N ILE A 195 -0.56 16.75 3.18
CA ILE A 195 -0.17 15.34 3.07
C ILE A 195 -0.86 14.51 4.17
N ARG A 196 -0.79 14.99 5.42
CA ARG A 196 -1.45 14.35 6.56
C ARG A 196 -2.96 14.25 6.39
N ASP A 197 -3.61 15.33 5.96
CA ASP A 197 -5.05 15.39 5.73
C ASP A 197 -5.47 14.40 4.63
N ASN A 198 -4.71 14.33 3.55
CA ASN A 198 -4.99 13.42 2.44
C ASN A 198 -4.75 11.95 2.81
N LEU A 199 -3.72 11.63 3.60
CA LEU A 199 -3.54 10.30 4.18
C LEU A 199 -4.72 9.93 5.09
N THR A 200 -5.15 10.85 5.95
CA THR A 200 -6.27 10.64 6.88
C THR A 200 -7.61 10.48 6.16
N LYS A 201 -7.81 11.18 5.04
CA LYS A 201 -9.00 10.99 4.17
C LYS A 201 -8.98 9.63 3.47
N GLN A 202 -7.81 9.20 3.02
CA GLN A 202 -7.64 7.89 2.42
C GLN A 202 -7.91 6.77 3.45
N ASP A 203 -7.40 6.95 4.66
CA ASP A 203 -7.55 6.01 5.74
C ASP A 203 -7.41 6.73 7.11
N PRO A 204 -8.48 6.88 7.88
CA PRO A 204 -8.44 7.58 9.18
C PRO A 204 -7.42 7.00 10.17
N VAL A 205 -7.11 5.71 10.07
CA VAL A 205 -6.10 5.05 10.92
C VAL A 205 -4.70 5.61 10.69
N LEU A 206 -4.41 6.07 9.47
CA LEU A 206 -3.12 6.66 9.12
C LEU A 206 -2.84 8.00 9.84
N ALA A 207 -3.84 8.64 10.42
CA ALA A 207 -3.64 9.85 11.21
C ALA A 207 -2.64 9.68 12.37
N ALA A 208 -2.53 8.46 12.90
CA ALA A 208 -1.62 8.14 14.02
C ALA A 208 -0.15 8.03 13.58
N ILE A 209 0.10 7.68 12.31
CA ILE A 209 1.43 7.45 11.76
C ILE A 209 1.84 8.53 10.73
N ALA A 210 0.88 9.32 10.26
CA ALA A 210 1.15 10.40 9.31
C ALA A 210 2.08 11.44 9.95
N PRO A 211 3.04 11.99 9.17
CA PRO A 211 3.99 12.97 9.67
C PRO A 211 3.24 14.19 10.20
N SER A 212 3.71 14.71 11.33
CA SER A 212 3.16 15.91 11.96
C SER A 212 4.21 17.03 11.90
N PRO A 213 3.79 18.28 11.72
CA PRO A 213 4.69 19.40 11.95
C PRO A 213 5.34 19.25 13.33
N ALA A 214 6.65 19.52 13.41
CA ALA A 214 7.37 19.39 14.67
C ALA A 214 6.68 20.22 15.76
N ASP A 215 6.16 19.50 16.76
CA ASP A 215 5.74 20.13 18.00
C ASP A 215 7.00 20.30 18.86
N PRO A 216 7.46 21.52 19.13
CA PRO A 216 8.67 21.75 19.90
C PRO A 216 8.60 21.17 21.32
N ASP A 217 7.40 20.87 21.82
CA ASP A 217 7.16 20.35 23.17
C ASP A 217 6.92 18.81 23.19
N ARG A 218 6.87 18.15 22.02
CA ARG A 218 6.77 16.68 21.93
C ARG A 218 8.07 16.09 21.40
N PRO A 219 8.76 15.24 22.19
CA PRO A 219 9.80 14.40 21.59
C PRO A 219 9.16 13.58 20.47
N VAL A 220 9.73 13.69 19.28
CA VAL A 220 9.28 13.04 18.05
C VAL A 220 9.15 11.54 18.31
N ALA A 221 7.94 11.08 18.59
CA ALA A 221 7.63 9.68 18.36
C ALA A 221 7.65 9.53 16.86
N SER A 222 8.60 8.76 16.33
CA SER A 222 8.88 8.46 14.95
C SER A 222 7.73 8.82 13.99
N SER A 223 7.71 10.06 13.51
CA SER A 223 6.95 10.39 12.32
C SER A 223 7.63 9.64 11.19
N GLY A 224 6.91 8.81 10.45
CA GLY A 224 7.46 8.13 9.30
C GLY A 224 8.12 9.13 8.35
N ASP A 225 9.12 8.66 7.63
CA ASP A 225 9.85 9.48 6.67
C ASP A 225 9.14 9.54 5.32
N LEU A 226 9.22 10.69 4.69
CA LEU A 226 8.62 10.94 3.38
C LEU A 226 9.67 10.90 2.28
N TYR A 227 9.31 10.32 1.15
CA TYR A 227 10.01 10.45 -0.13
C TYR A 227 9.10 11.11 -1.15
N ARG A 228 9.67 11.79 -2.13
CA ARG A 228 8.93 12.07 -3.36
C ARG A 228 8.87 10.79 -4.18
N LEU A 229 7.70 10.48 -4.73
CA LEU A 229 7.55 9.27 -5.55
C LEU A 229 8.50 9.31 -6.77
N THR A 230 8.69 10.47 -7.38
CA THR A 230 9.61 10.64 -8.52
C THR A 230 11.07 10.30 -8.18
N ASP A 231 11.52 10.64 -6.96
CA ASP A 231 12.90 10.35 -6.55
C ASP A 231 13.10 8.84 -6.34
N LEU A 232 12.06 8.12 -5.85
CA LEU A 232 12.06 6.67 -5.78
C LEU A 232 11.99 6.01 -7.16
N GLU A 233 11.20 6.55 -8.08
CA GLU A 233 11.12 6.08 -9.46
C GLU A 233 12.47 6.17 -10.18
N ASP A 234 13.15 7.30 -10.04
CA ASP A 234 14.49 7.51 -10.59
C ASP A 234 15.52 6.56 -9.95
N TYR A 235 15.36 6.29 -8.65
CA TYR A 235 16.19 5.34 -7.94
C TYR A 235 15.99 3.91 -8.45
N PHE A 236 14.76 3.44 -8.58
CA PHE A 236 14.46 2.11 -9.12
C PHE A 236 14.89 1.96 -10.58
N ALA A 237 14.81 3.02 -11.38
CA ALA A 237 15.31 3.00 -12.76
C ALA A 237 16.82 2.79 -12.80
N ARG A 238 17.59 3.40 -11.88
CA ARG A 238 19.05 3.15 -11.76
C ARG A 238 19.35 1.72 -11.35
N LEU A 239 18.66 1.21 -10.30
CA LEU A 239 18.83 -0.18 -9.88
C LEU A 239 18.53 -1.17 -11.02
N SER A 240 17.49 -0.93 -11.81
CA SER A 240 17.18 -1.78 -12.97
C SER A 240 18.28 -1.77 -14.05
N ALA A 241 18.95 -0.64 -14.25
CA ALA A 241 20.00 -0.51 -15.25
C ALA A 241 21.29 -1.26 -14.88
N ASP A 242 21.56 -1.43 -13.60
CA ASP A 242 22.74 -2.15 -13.09
C ASP A 242 22.63 -3.68 -13.27
N TYR A 243 21.42 -4.19 -13.60
CA TYR A 243 21.16 -5.63 -13.84
C TYR A 243 21.10 -6.02 -15.32
N THR A 244 21.27 -5.08 -16.25
CA THR A 244 21.30 -5.33 -17.70
C THR A 244 22.70 -5.28 -18.27
#